data_64ad121169b0b27ea9ec335c72f195bc
#
_entry.id   64ad121169b0b27ea9ec335c72f195bc
#
_cell.length_a   1.000
_cell.length_b   1.000
_cell.length_c   1.000
_cell.angle_alpha   90.00
_cell.angle_beta   90.00
_cell.angle_gamma   90.00
#
_symmetry.space_group_name_H-M   'P 1'
#
loop_
_entity.id
_entity.type
_entity.pdbx_description
1 polymer ?
#
loop_
_entity_poly.entity_id
_entity_poly.type
_entity_poly.pdbx_seq_one_letter_code
_entity_poly.pdbx_strand_id
1 'polypeptide(L)'
;MIQWAELAKELKTQLCIKTEIIGFKRFENPDEIDSIPGLKRMTRFFVLCQMIFQARRWGFTVGAKNTDPMYSHCARIHGMKEIPPGMECPTRGLRWVSSWEDEKRRFKAMPRIPFGGALVFAPLGTMTFEPDVILIYGDPSQIIMIIQSLQRKEFERFEFACIGESSCSDSLADCYLTGKPKLGLPGFGERRNGLVTDEELVLALPPQYLPKAVEGWRELRTKNVRYPIPFMGADMSIKEGFARSYPDEPEFK
;
A
#
# COMPACT_ATOMS: atom_id res chain seq x y z
N MET A 1 6.75 19.99 -11.02
CA MET A 1 6.10 18.67 -11.05
C MET A 1 6.98 17.68 -10.29
N ILE A 2 6.42 16.91 -9.41
CA ILE A 2 7.16 15.85 -8.69
C ILE A 2 7.52 14.76 -9.70
N GLN A 3 8.79 14.34 -9.70
CA GLN A 3 9.26 13.28 -10.61
C GLN A 3 9.03 11.91 -9.96
N TRP A 4 7.79 11.44 -9.99
CA TRP A 4 7.39 10.16 -9.39
C TRP A 4 8.23 8.99 -9.86
N ALA A 5 8.56 8.96 -11.14
CA ALA A 5 9.36 7.89 -11.75
C ALA A 5 10.76 7.77 -11.11
N GLU A 6 11.44 8.91 -10.89
CA GLU A 6 12.78 8.93 -10.30
C GLU A 6 12.76 8.52 -8.84
N LEU A 7 11.81 9.06 -8.05
CA LEU A 7 11.67 8.71 -6.64
C LEU A 7 11.36 7.22 -6.45
N ALA A 8 10.43 6.69 -7.24
CA ALA A 8 10.08 5.27 -7.21
C ALA A 8 11.26 4.38 -7.61
N LYS A 9 11.97 4.74 -8.68
CA LYS A 9 13.17 4.01 -9.14
C LYS A 9 14.26 4.00 -8.09
N GLU A 10 14.52 5.13 -7.45
CA GLU A 10 15.55 5.23 -6.41
C GLU A 10 15.20 4.33 -5.22
N LEU A 11 14.00 4.49 -4.66
CA LEU A 11 13.58 3.71 -3.49
C LEU A 11 13.57 2.20 -3.80
N LYS A 12 12.99 1.83 -4.97
CA LYS A 12 12.94 0.44 -5.44
C LYS A 12 14.34 -0.17 -5.56
N THR A 13 15.29 0.57 -6.15
CA THR A 13 16.66 0.07 -6.35
C THR A 13 17.39 -0.06 -5.04
N GLN A 14 17.31 0.94 -4.18
CA GLN A 14 18.10 0.99 -2.94
C GLN A 14 17.58 0.05 -1.86
N LEU A 15 16.30 -0.23 -1.82
CA LEU A 15 15.67 -1.19 -0.92
C LEU A 15 15.41 -2.55 -1.56
N CYS A 16 15.90 -2.78 -2.79
CA CYS A 16 15.71 -4.05 -3.51
C CYS A 16 14.24 -4.50 -3.61
N ILE A 17 13.32 -3.55 -3.78
CA ILE A 17 11.88 -3.85 -3.89
C ILE A 17 11.63 -4.60 -5.21
N LYS A 18 11.01 -5.77 -5.12
CA LYS A 18 10.90 -6.73 -6.24
C LYS A 18 9.84 -6.37 -7.28
N THR A 19 8.85 -5.55 -6.91
CA THR A 19 7.73 -5.20 -7.80
C THR A 19 7.72 -3.70 -8.08
N GLU A 20 6.87 -3.24 -9.00
CA GLU A 20 6.68 -1.81 -9.19
C GLU A 20 6.03 -1.16 -7.97
N ILE A 21 6.48 0.04 -7.64
CA ILE A 21 5.76 0.95 -6.75
C ILE A 21 4.64 1.55 -7.59
N ILE A 22 3.40 1.40 -7.15
CA ILE A 22 2.23 1.76 -7.93
C ILE A 22 1.46 2.91 -7.28
N GLY A 23 0.89 3.76 -8.12
CA GLY A 23 -0.07 4.77 -7.70
C GLY A 23 -1.50 4.30 -7.95
N PHE A 24 -2.38 4.73 -7.07
CA PHE A 24 -3.83 4.62 -7.19
C PHE A 24 -4.41 6.00 -7.45
N LYS A 25 -5.38 6.09 -8.37
CA LYS A 25 -6.18 7.28 -8.62
C LYS A 25 -7.65 6.94 -8.71
N ARG A 26 -8.49 7.71 -8.02
CA ARG A 26 -9.94 7.68 -8.17
C ARG A 26 -10.39 8.85 -9.04
N PHE A 27 -11.31 8.58 -9.95
CA PHE A 27 -11.92 9.57 -10.82
C PHE A 27 -13.41 9.67 -10.51
N GLU A 28 -13.91 10.90 -10.40
CA GLU A 28 -15.36 11.14 -10.18
C GLU A 28 -16.17 10.85 -11.45
N ASN A 29 -15.67 11.33 -12.59
CA ASN A 29 -16.25 11.01 -13.88
C ASN A 29 -15.61 9.74 -14.45
N PRO A 30 -16.40 8.66 -14.69
CA PRO A 30 -15.86 7.40 -15.20
C PRO A 30 -15.22 7.51 -16.59
N ASP A 31 -15.60 8.48 -17.39
CA ASP A 31 -15.13 8.62 -18.76
C ASP A 31 -13.72 9.26 -18.85
N GLU A 32 -13.26 9.89 -17.79
CA GLU A 32 -11.91 10.44 -17.74
C GLU A 32 -10.82 9.37 -17.96
N ILE A 33 -11.05 8.14 -17.55
CA ILE A 33 -10.06 7.08 -17.71
C ILE A 33 -9.88 6.63 -19.16
N ASP A 34 -10.83 6.91 -20.04
CA ASP A 34 -10.75 6.51 -21.47
C ASP A 34 -9.64 7.29 -22.20
N SER A 35 -9.24 8.45 -21.68
CA SER A 35 -8.15 9.28 -22.24
C SER A 35 -6.75 8.86 -21.77
N ILE A 36 -6.64 7.94 -20.82
CA ILE A 36 -5.35 7.53 -20.26
C ILE A 36 -4.58 6.64 -21.25
N PRO A 37 -3.39 7.04 -21.70
CA PRO A 37 -2.62 6.27 -22.66
C PRO A 37 -2.27 4.87 -22.15
N GLY A 38 -2.51 3.86 -22.97
CA GLY A 38 -2.14 2.47 -22.67
C GLY A 38 -2.95 1.81 -21.55
N LEU A 39 -4.06 2.43 -21.13
CA LEU A 39 -4.94 1.87 -20.12
C LEU A 39 -5.50 0.51 -20.55
N LYS A 40 -5.34 -0.49 -19.71
CA LYS A 40 -5.99 -1.80 -19.84
C LYS A 40 -7.23 -1.84 -18.98
N ARG A 41 -8.39 -1.89 -19.60
CA ARG A 41 -9.67 -1.91 -18.92
C ARG A 41 -10.06 -3.31 -18.46
N MET A 42 -10.57 -3.42 -17.24
CA MET A 42 -11.08 -4.67 -16.66
C MET A 42 -12.55 -4.87 -17.07
N THR A 43 -12.78 -5.60 -18.16
CA THR A 43 -14.13 -5.81 -18.73
C THR A 43 -14.76 -7.16 -18.41
N ARG A 44 -13.99 -8.13 -17.87
CA ARG A 44 -14.49 -9.41 -17.37
C ARG A 44 -14.62 -9.35 -15.86
N PHE A 45 -15.40 -10.24 -15.24
CA PHE A 45 -15.53 -10.30 -13.79
C PHE A 45 -14.15 -10.39 -13.10
N PHE A 46 -13.89 -9.49 -12.15
CA PHE A 46 -12.59 -9.36 -11.51
C PHE A 46 -12.71 -8.94 -10.03
N VAL A 47 -11.60 -9.06 -9.31
CA VAL A 47 -11.38 -8.53 -7.96
C VAL A 47 -10.28 -7.46 -8.00
N LEU A 48 -10.30 -6.52 -7.04
CA LEU A 48 -9.31 -5.43 -6.99
C LEU A 48 -7.86 -5.94 -6.97
N CYS A 49 -7.60 -7.04 -6.26
CA CYS A 49 -6.26 -7.62 -6.15
C CYS A 49 -5.65 -7.98 -7.51
N GLN A 50 -6.47 -8.33 -8.52
CA GLN A 50 -6.00 -8.59 -9.88
C GLN A 50 -5.54 -7.32 -10.61
N MET A 51 -6.17 -6.18 -10.35
CA MET A 51 -5.72 -4.88 -10.89
C MET A 51 -4.37 -4.50 -10.28
N ILE A 52 -4.28 -4.56 -8.96
CA ILE A 52 -3.04 -4.30 -8.21
C ILE A 52 -1.92 -5.22 -8.72
N PHE A 53 -2.20 -6.51 -8.89
CA PHE A 53 -1.24 -7.47 -9.42
C PHE A 53 -0.73 -7.08 -10.81
N GLN A 54 -1.62 -6.76 -11.75
CA GLN A 54 -1.25 -6.38 -13.10
C GLN A 54 -0.39 -5.12 -13.12
N ALA A 55 -0.71 -4.13 -12.29
CA ALA A 55 0.07 -2.91 -12.19
C ALA A 55 1.47 -3.19 -11.57
N ARG A 56 1.54 -3.88 -10.43
CA ARG A 56 2.81 -4.06 -9.72
C ARG A 56 3.73 -5.12 -10.33
N ARG A 57 3.21 -6.19 -10.93
CA ARG A 57 4.01 -7.31 -11.47
C ARG A 57 4.23 -7.22 -12.96
N TRP A 58 3.24 -6.74 -13.71
CA TRP A 58 3.31 -6.66 -15.16
C TRP A 58 3.58 -5.24 -15.68
N GLY A 59 3.57 -4.25 -14.80
CA GLY A 59 3.85 -2.87 -15.18
C GLY A 59 2.72 -2.22 -16.00
N PHE A 60 1.48 -2.72 -15.90
CA PHE A 60 0.37 -2.21 -16.69
C PHE A 60 -0.33 -1.03 -15.98
N THR A 61 -0.78 -0.06 -16.77
CA THR A 61 -1.83 0.87 -16.34
C THR A 61 -3.17 0.18 -16.49
N VAL A 62 -3.87 -0.05 -15.36
CA VAL A 62 -5.11 -0.84 -15.30
C VAL A 62 -6.22 0.00 -14.69
N GLY A 63 -7.37 0.05 -15.34
CA GLY A 63 -8.52 0.82 -14.88
C GLY A 63 -9.84 0.08 -14.94
N ALA A 64 -10.79 0.55 -14.16
CA ALA A 64 -12.17 0.08 -14.18
C ALA A 64 -13.14 1.23 -13.92
N LYS A 65 -14.28 1.21 -14.60
CA LYS A 65 -15.44 2.09 -14.33
C LYS A 65 -16.39 1.42 -13.32
N ASN A 66 -17.19 2.19 -12.65
CA ASN A 66 -18.20 1.69 -11.71
C ASN A 66 -19.26 0.78 -12.37
N THR A 67 -19.37 0.79 -13.70
CA THR A 67 -20.20 -0.11 -14.50
C THR A 67 -19.52 -1.44 -14.83
N ASP A 68 -18.22 -1.58 -14.62
CA ASP A 68 -17.48 -2.80 -14.91
C ASP A 68 -17.74 -3.89 -13.84
N PRO A 69 -17.66 -5.18 -14.21
CA PRO A 69 -18.12 -6.29 -13.37
C PRO A 69 -17.15 -6.64 -12.24
N MET A 70 -16.85 -5.67 -11.37
CA MET A 70 -16.06 -5.89 -10.18
C MET A 70 -16.84 -6.70 -9.13
N TYR A 71 -16.16 -7.62 -8.45
CA TYR A 71 -16.73 -8.36 -7.33
C TYR A 71 -17.34 -7.41 -6.29
N SER A 72 -18.61 -7.60 -5.96
CA SER A 72 -19.42 -6.64 -5.21
C SER A 72 -18.82 -6.17 -3.88
N HIS A 73 -18.10 -7.03 -3.14
CA HIS A 73 -17.46 -6.62 -1.91
C HIS A 73 -16.30 -5.64 -2.18
N CYS A 74 -15.40 -5.98 -3.11
CA CYS A 74 -14.34 -5.08 -3.53
C CYS A 74 -14.91 -3.75 -4.04
N ALA A 75 -15.96 -3.82 -4.86
CA ALA A 75 -16.62 -2.65 -5.42
C ALA A 75 -17.18 -1.71 -4.33
N ARG A 76 -17.79 -2.26 -3.27
CA ARG A 76 -18.31 -1.44 -2.15
C ARG A 76 -17.21 -0.84 -1.28
N ILE A 77 -16.11 -1.55 -1.07
CA ILE A 77 -14.97 -1.01 -0.30
C ILE A 77 -14.30 0.15 -1.04
N HIS A 78 -14.19 0.04 -2.37
CA HIS A 78 -13.40 0.99 -3.16
C HIS A 78 -14.26 2.01 -3.94
N GLY A 79 -15.52 2.20 -3.52
CA GLY A 79 -16.39 3.23 -4.07
C GLY A 79 -16.87 2.98 -5.50
N MET A 80 -16.83 1.73 -5.99
CA MET A 80 -17.27 1.35 -7.33
C MET A 80 -18.73 0.86 -7.36
N LYS A 81 -19.34 0.71 -6.19
CA LYS A 81 -20.75 0.31 -6.04
C LYS A 81 -21.31 0.92 -4.76
N GLU A 82 -22.50 1.48 -4.88
CA GLU A 82 -23.22 1.99 -3.70
C GLU A 82 -23.56 0.89 -2.71
N ILE A 83 -23.61 1.26 -1.45
CA ILE A 83 -24.15 0.42 -0.37
C ILE A 83 -25.63 0.80 -0.26
N PRO A 84 -26.57 -0.09 -0.60
CA PRO A 84 -27.98 0.20 -0.48
C PRO A 84 -28.35 0.61 0.95
N PRO A 85 -29.29 1.57 1.12
CA PRO A 85 -29.81 1.92 2.44
C PRO A 85 -30.30 0.67 3.18
N GLY A 86 -29.94 0.59 4.46
CA GLY A 86 -30.30 -0.58 5.30
C GLY A 86 -29.42 -1.84 5.13
N MET A 87 -28.46 -1.82 4.22
CA MET A 87 -27.49 -2.93 4.12
C MET A 87 -26.48 -2.86 5.27
N GLU A 88 -26.65 -3.71 6.26
CA GLU A 88 -25.75 -3.79 7.43
C GLU A 88 -24.48 -4.61 7.15
N CYS A 89 -24.56 -5.58 6.24
CA CYS A 89 -23.41 -6.35 5.75
C CYS A 89 -23.67 -6.94 4.36
N PRO A 90 -22.64 -7.17 3.55
CA PRO A 90 -22.78 -7.96 2.32
C PRO A 90 -23.03 -9.42 2.68
N THR A 91 -23.89 -10.10 1.91
CA THR A 91 -24.18 -11.53 2.09
C THR A 91 -23.01 -12.38 1.59
N ARG A 92 -21.93 -12.50 2.37
CA ARG A 92 -20.73 -13.32 2.03
C ARG A 92 -20.68 -14.66 2.73
N GLY A 93 -21.59 -14.88 3.67
CA GLY A 93 -21.55 -16.02 4.57
C GLY A 93 -20.54 -15.84 5.72
N LEU A 94 -20.63 -16.72 6.68
CA LEU A 94 -19.82 -16.69 7.91
C LEU A 94 -18.49 -17.45 7.72
N ARG A 95 -17.62 -16.92 6.85
CA ARG A 95 -16.32 -17.55 6.58
C ARG A 95 -15.28 -17.22 7.64
N TRP A 96 -15.25 -15.95 8.06
CA TRP A 96 -14.18 -15.41 8.89
C TRP A 96 -14.60 -15.14 10.33
N VAL A 97 -15.90 -15.19 10.58
CA VAL A 97 -16.53 -15.03 11.89
C VAL A 97 -17.63 -16.06 12.04
N SER A 98 -18.01 -16.37 13.28
CA SER A 98 -18.99 -17.43 13.58
C SER A 98 -20.43 -16.92 13.68
N SER A 99 -20.64 -15.60 13.72
CA SER A 99 -21.96 -15.00 13.86
C SER A 99 -22.23 -13.87 12.86
N TRP A 100 -23.50 -13.67 12.49
CA TRP A 100 -23.92 -12.54 11.68
C TRP A 100 -23.73 -11.21 12.40
N GLU A 101 -23.81 -11.18 13.70
CA GLU A 101 -23.55 -9.98 14.50
C GLU A 101 -22.08 -9.55 14.37
N ASP A 102 -21.14 -10.48 14.42
CA ASP A 102 -19.73 -10.19 14.19
C ASP A 102 -19.45 -9.77 12.76
N GLU A 103 -20.13 -10.40 11.78
CA GLU A 103 -20.00 -9.99 10.38
C GLU A 103 -20.47 -8.55 10.15
N LYS A 104 -21.58 -8.15 10.75
CA LYS A 104 -22.07 -6.77 10.72
C LYS A 104 -21.07 -5.80 11.36
N ARG A 105 -20.54 -6.14 12.56
CA ARG A 105 -19.52 -5.34 13.24
C ARG A 105 -18.27 -5.18 12.38
N ARG A 106 -17.79 -6.26 11.78
CA ARG A 106 -16.63 -6.26 10.89
C ARG A 106 -16.87 -5.39 9.66
N PHE A 107 -18.00 -5.55 8.98
CA PHE A 107 -18.34 -4.73 7.82
C PHE A 107 -18.46 -3.24 8.17
N LYS A 108 -19.05 -2.91 9.32
CA LYS A 108 -19.15 -1.53 9.81
C LYS A 108 -17.77 -0.92 10.07
N ALA A 109 -16.83 -1.70 10.58
CA ALA A 109 -15.49 -1.24 10.91
C ALA A 109 -14.57 -1.04 9.69
N MET A 110 -14.90 -1.62 8.52
CA MET A 110 -14.08 -1.49 7.32
C MET A 110 -14.03 -0.05 6.79
N PRO A 111 -12.86 0.58 6.63
CA PRO A 111 -12.70 1.78 5.84
C PRO A 111 -13.19 1.59 4.40
N ARG A 112 -13.92 2.55 3.87
CA ARG A 112 -14.51 2.47 2.52
C ARG A 112 -14.41 3.80 1.81
N ILE A 113 -13.87 3.78 0.60
CA ILE A 113 -13.82 4.94 -0.29
C ILE A 113 -15.25 5.30 -0.69
N PRO A 114 -15.65 6.59 -0.66
CA PRO A 114 -16.96 7.03 -1.13
C PRO A 114 -17.25 6.61 -2.56
N PHE A 115 -18.53 6.44 -2.91
CA PHE A 115 -18.94 6.08 -4.27
C PHE A 115 -18.43 7.09 -5.29
N GLY A 116 -17.94 6.61 -6.44
CA GLY A 116 -17.38 7.42 -7.53
C GLY A 116 -17.43 6.73 -8.89
N GLY A 117 -16.78 7.36 -9.88
CA GLY A 117 -16.90 6.98 -11.28
C GLY A 117 -15.98 5.84 -11.73
N ALA A 118 -14.69 5.97 -11.41
CA ALA A 118 -13.67 5.00 -11.87
C ALA A 118 -12.47 4.98 -10.95
N LEU A 119 -11.64 3.94 -11.09
CA LEU A 119 -10.33 3.85 -10.43
C LEU A 119 -9.27 3.30 -11.38
N VAL A 120 -8.03 3.73 -11.17
CA VAL A 120 -6.87 3.32 -11.96
C VAL A 120 -5.70 3.01 -11.04
N PHE A 121 -4.96 1.94 -11.38
CA PHE A 121 -3.64 1.64 -10.84
C PHE A 121 -2.61 1.71 -11.95
N ALA A 122 -1.46 2.32 -11.68
CA ALA A 122 -0.35 2.36 -12.61
C ALA A 122 0.99 2.35 -11.87
N PRO A 123 2.07 1.80 -12.46
CA PRO A 123 3.41 2.02 -11.93
C PRO A 123 3.73 3.51 -11.90
N LEU A 124 4.33 4.01 -10.83
CA LEU A 124 4.75 5.42 -10.76
C LEU A 124 5.72 5.82 -11.86
N GLY A 125 6.49 4.84 -12.38
CA GLY A 125 7.43 5.06 -13.48
C GLY A 125 6.79 5.42 -14.81
N THR A 126 5.53 5.07 -15.03
CA THR A 126 4.79 5.28 -16.29
C THR A 126 3.49 6.05 -16.11
N MET A 127 3.19 6.47 -14.88
CA MET A 127 1.96 7.17 -14.54
C MET A 127 1.91 8.56 -15.17
N THR A 128 0.80 8.90 -15.82
CA THR A 128 0.57 10.19 -16.50
C THR A 128 -0.35 11.14 -15.73
N PHE A 129 -0.73 10.77 -14.51
CA PHE A 129 -1.62 11.54 -13.63
C PHE A 129 -1.09 11.51 -12.19
N GLU A 130 -1.54 12.45 -11.36
CA GLU A 130 -1.16 12.50 -9.93
C GLU A 130 -1.92 11.41 -9.16
N PRO A 131 -1.22 10.57 -8.39
CA PRO A 131 -1.87 9.55 -7.56
C PRO A 131 -2.59 10.17 -6.36
N ASP A 132 -3.63 9.49 -5.86
CA ASP A 132 -4.26 9.79 -4.58
C ASP A 132 -3.60 8.98 -3.44
N VAL A 133 -3.13 7.77 -3.75
CA VAL A 133 -2.39 6.89 -2.82
C VAL A 133 -1.29 6.16 -3.57
N ILE A 134 -0.15 5.98 -2.92
CA ILE A 134 0.96 5.16 -3.41
C ILE A 134 1.00 3.85 -2.62
N LEU A 135 1.11 2.71 -3.32
CA LEU A 135 1.22 1.40 -2.72
C LEU A 135 2.62 0.81 -2.95
N ILE A 136 3.24 0.36 -1.87
CA ILE A 136 4.54 -0.29 -1.87
C ILE A 136 4.40 -1.67 -1.25
N TYR A 137 4.68 -2.71 -2.03
CA TYR A 137 4.74 -4.08 -1.55
C TYR A 137 6.18 -4.46 -1.28
N GLY A 138 6.46 -4.92 -0.08
CA GLY A 138 7.80 -5.31 0.34
C GLY A 138 7.77 -6.24 1.55
N ASP A 139 8.92 -6.82 1.87
CA ASP A 139 9.09 -7.56 3.11
C ASP A 139 9.13 -6.63 4.33
N PRO A 140 8.99 -7.16 5.56
CA PRO A 140 9.00 -6.34 6.77
C PRO A 140 10.26 -5.50 6.93
N SER A 141 11.43 -5.99 6.47
CA SER A 141 12.70 -5.26 6.55
C SER A 141 12.71 -4.06 5.60
N GLN A 142 12.16 -4.20 4.41
CA GLN A 142 12.01 -3.10 3.44
C GLN A 142 11.02 -2.03 3.96
N ILE A 143 9.90 -2.49 4.48
CA ILE A 143 8.85 -1.60 4.99
C ILE A 143 9.34 -0.80 6.20
N ILE A 144 10.05 -1.44 7.15
CA ILE A 144 10.57 -0.71 8.31
C ILE A 144 11.61 0.34 7.91
N MET A 145 12.43 0.09 6.88
CA MET A 145 13.37 1.09 6.37
C MET A 145 12.63 2.32 5.83
N ILE A 146 11.50 2.13 5.14
CA ILE A 146 10.67 3.26 4.66
C ILE A 146 10.07 4.04 5.83
N ILE A 147 9.52 3.34 6.83
CA ILE A 147 8.95 3.98 8.03
C ILE A 147 10.01 4.79 8.78
N GLN A 148 11.19 4.21 9.01
CA GLN A 148 12.30 4.90 9.67
C GLN A 148 12.79 6.12 8.86
N SER A 149 12.76 6.01 7.53
CA SER A 149 13.08 7.12 6.64
C SER A 149 12.09 8.29 6.79
N LEU A 150 10.81 8.00 6.92
CA LEU A 150 9.79 9.00 7.20
C LEU A 150 10.01 9.65 8.57
N GLN A 151 10.26 8.84 9.60
CA GLN A 151 10.51 9.31 10.97
C GLN A 151 11.83 10.08 11.11
N ARG A 152 12.79 9.85 10.23
CA ARG A 152 14.05 10.61 10.19
C ARG A 152 13.84 12.09 9.92
N LYS A 153 12.85 12.43 9.09
CA LYS A 153 12.52 13.82 8.75
C LYS A 153 11.68 14.49 9.82
N GLU A 154 10.70 13.79 10.31
CA GLU A 154 9.77 14.25 11.36
C GLU A 154 9.25 13.01 12.11
N PHE A 155 9.49 12.95 13.40
CA PHE A 155 9.04 11.82 14.19
C PHE A 155 7.51 11.83 14.31
N GLU A 156 6.90 10.79 13.75
CA GLU A 156 5.49 10.47 13.94
C GLU A 156 5.37 8.98 14.29
N ARG A 157 4.57 8.67 15.31
CA ARG A 157 4.20 7.28 15.58
C ARG A 157 3.10 6.87 14.61
N PHE A 158 3.40 5.92 13.74
CA PHE A 158 2.39 5.36 12.85
C PHE A 158 1.58 4.29 13.57
N GLU A 159 0.25 4.36 13.41
CA GLU A 159 -0.70 3.41 13.96
C GLU A 159 -1.43 2.70 12.84
N PHE A 160 -1.48 1.38 12.92
CA PHE A 160 -2.09 0.52 11.93
C PHE A 160 -3.15 -0.36 12.58
N ALA A 161 -4.29 -0.51 11.91
CA ALA A 161 -5.37 -1.39 12.32
C ALA A 161 -5.48 -2.57 11.34
N CYS A 162 -6.03 -3.67 11.79
CA CYS A 162 -6.26 -4.85 10.97
C CYS A 162 -7.65 -5.41 11.19
N ILE A 163 -8.42 -5.52 10.12
CA ILE A 163 -9.75 -6.16 10.10
C ILE A 163 -9.65 -7.69 9.92
N GLY A 164 -8.48 -8.18 9.45
CA GLY A 164 -8.25 -9.60 9.17
C GLY A 164 -8.84 -10.08 7.85
N GLU A 165 -9.52 -9.21 7.12
CA GLU A 165 -10.01 -9.43 5.75
C GLU A 165 -9.88 -8.14 4.95
N SER A 166 -9.53 -8.26 3.65
CA SER A 166 -9.43 -7.10 2.75
C SER A 166 -8.39 -6.08 3.23
N SER A 167 -7.13 -6.46 3.27
CA SER A 167 -6.03 -5.55 3.66
C SER A 167 -5.98 -4.27 2.82
N CYS A 168 -6.57 -4.30 1.62
CA CYS A 168 -6.78 -3.11 0.80
C CYS A 168 -7.78 -2.10 1.42
N SER A 169 -8.67 -2.53 2.31
CA SER A 169 -9.46 -1.63 3.14
C SER A 169 -8.60 -0.97 4.22
N ASP A 170 -7.80 -1.77 4.95
CA ASP A 170 -6.94 -1.30 6.04
C ASP A 170 -5.79 -0.41 5.53
N SER A 171 -5.30 -0.65 4.32
CA SER A 171 -4.22 0.11 3.71
C SER A 171 -4.72 1.19 2.75
N LEU A 172 -5.15 0.81 1.55
CA LEU A 172 -5.53 1.74 0.49
C LEU A 172 -6.70 2.65 0.88
N ALA A 173 -7.83 2.06 1.32
CA ALA A 173 -9.01 2.86 1.60
C ALA A 173 -8.81 3.75 2.84
N ASP A 174 -8.19 3.23 3.91
CA ASP A 174 -7.92 4.02 5.11
C ASP A 174 -6.88 5.12 4.86
N CYS A 175 -5.84 4.86 4.06
CA CYS A 175 -4.89 5.88 3.63
C CYS A 175 -5.57 6.99 2.82
N TYR A 176 -6.42 6.62 1.85
CA TYR A 176 -7.20 7.58 1.05
C TYR A 176 -8.08 8.48 1.91
N LEU A 177 -8.77 7.89 2.90
CA LEU A 177 -9.71 8.62 3.76
C LEU A 177 -9.03 9.52 4.77
N THR A 178 -7.90 9.08 5.33
CA THR A 178 -7.24 9.76 6.45
C THR A 178 -6.08 10.66 6.03
N GLY A 179 -5.57 10.50 4.81
CA GLY A 179 -4.35 11.19 4.37
C GLY A 179 -3.11 10.83 5.19
N LYS A 180 -3.10 9.63 5.83
CA LYS A 180 -1.99 9.14 6.66
C LYS A 180 -1.44 7.82 6.11
N PRO A 181 -0.13 7.53 6.32
CA PRO A 181 0.44 6.23 6.01
C PRO A 181 -0.31 5.09 6.70
N LYS A 182 -0.53 3.99 5.99
CA LYS A 182 -1.21 2.80 6.49
C LYS A 182 -0.50 1.53 6.06
N LEU A 183 -0.50 0.54 6.94
CA LEU A 183 0.06 -0.78 6.67
C LEU A 183 -1.06 -1.81 6.59
N GLY A 184 -1.03 -2.65 5.56
CA GLY A 184 -1.92 -3.79 5.42
C GLY A 184 -1.18 -5.12 5.53
N LEU A 185 -1.84 -6.09 6.17
CA LEU A 185 -1.41 -7.48 6.18
C LEU A 185 -2.19 -8.22 5.09
N PRO A 186 -1.56 -8.53 3.92
CA PRO A 186 -2.27 -9.17 2.82
C PRO A 186 -2.94 -10.48 3.26
N GLY A 187 -4.25 -10.54 3.09
CA GLY A 187 -5.06 -11.66 3.49
C GLY A 187 -5.21 -12.73 2.40
N PHE A 188 -6.14 -13.66 2.62
CA PHE A 188 -6.38 -14.77 1.71
C PHE A 188 -6.71 -14.34 0.28
N GLY A 189 -7.48 -13.27 0.11
CA GLY A 189 -7.88 -12.76 -1.21
C GLY A 189 -6.71 -12.21 -2.02
N GLU A 190 -5.85 -11.41 -1.39
CA GLU A 190 -4.68 -10.82 -2.02
C GLU A 190 -3.64 -11.88 -2.40
N ARG A 191 -3.43 -12.89 -1.55
CA ARG A 191 -2.52 -13.99 -1.84
C ARG A 191 -3.04 -14.84 -3.00
N ARG A 192 -4.31 -15.22 -2.95
CA ARG A 192 -4.94 -16.06 -3.96
C ARG A 192 -5.09 -15.38 -5.33
N ASN A 193 -5.52 -14.11 -5.36
CA ASN A 193 -5.89 -13.42 -6.60
C ASN A 193 -4.88 -12.34 -7.03
N GLY A 194 -4.03 -11.88 -6.14
CA GLY A 194 -3.04 -10.82 -6.37
C GLY A 194 -1.60 -11.30 -6.33
N LEU A 195 -1.35 -12.61 -6.17
CA LEU A 195 -0.01 -13.22 -6.06
C LEU A 195 0.90 -12.46 -5.06
N VAL A 196 0.33 -12.04 -3.92
CA VAL A 196 1.11 -11.52 -2.81
C VAL A 196 1.77 -12.68 -2.10
N THR A 197 3.09 -12.63 -1.93
CA THR A 197 3.85 -13.70 -1.29
C THR A 197 3.70 -13.65 0.23
N ASP A 198 4.13 -14.72 0.92
CA ASP A 198 3.94 -14.82 2.37
C ASP A 198 4.75 -13.79 3.16
N GLU A 199 5.86 -13.33 2.59
CA GLU A 199 6.74 -12.33 3.17
C GLU A 199 6.29 -10.89 2.90
N GLU A 200 5.39 -10.66 1.95
CA GLU A 200 5.01 -9.30 1.55
C GLU A 200 3.97 -8.68 2.50
N LEU A 201 4.23 -7.44 2.87
CA LEU A 201 3.30 -6.46 3.44
C LEU A 201 2.96 -5.42 2.38
N VAL A 202 1.91 -4.64 2.59
CA VAL A 202 1.59 -3.47 1.77
C VAL A 202 1.61 -2.20 2.62
N LEU A 203 2.44 -1.24 2.23
CA LEU A 203 2.45 0.10 2.79
C LEU A 203 1.73 1.03 1.80
N ALA A 204 0.68 1.70 2.27
CA ALA A 204 -0.03 2.74 1.55
C ALA A 204 0.42 4.11 2.06
N LEU A 205 0.84 4.98 1.16
CA LEU A 205 1.32 6.32 1.48
C LEU A 205 0.50 7.37 0.74
N PRO A 206 0.12 8.46 1.42
CA PRO A 206 -0.27 9.68 0.71
C PRO A 206 0.90 10.15 -0.17
N PRO A 207 0.66 10.71 -1.35
CA PRO A 207 1.73 11.02 -2.31
C PRO A 207 2.86 11.90 -1.75
N GLN A 208 2.53 12.87 -0.92
CA GLN A 208 3.50 13.78 -0.30
C GLN A 208 4.52 13.09 0.63
N TYR A 209 4.27 11.84 1.03
CA TYR A 209 5.20 11.08 1.87
C TYR A 209 6.32 10.40 1.08
N LEU A 210 6.15 10.14 -0.23
CA LEU A 210 7.20 9.47 -1.01
C LEU A 210 8.49 10.33 -1.13
N PRO A 211 8.44 11.63 -1.45
CA PRO A 211 9.64 12.47 -1.43
C PRO A 211 10.32 12.49 -0.05
N LYS A 212 9.52 12.58 1.04
CA LYS A 212 10.04 12.54 2.42
C LYS A 212 10.74 11.22 2.73
N ALA A 213 10.17 10.09 2.29
CA ALA A 213 10.77 8.77 2.47
C ALA A 213 12.12 8.65 1.75
N VAL A 214 12.20 9.10 0.50
CA VAL A 214 13.45 9.05 -0.28
C VAL A 214 14.53 9.95 0.34
N GLU A 215 14.17 11.16 0.73
CA GLU A 215 15.11 12.08 1.38
C GLU A 215 15.59 11.53 2.74
N GLY A 216 14.67 11.06 3.57
CA GLY A 216 15.03 10.45 4.86
C GLY A 216 15.92 9.23 4.69
N TRP A 217 15.66 8.38 3.68
CA TRP A 217 16.52 7.26 3.35
C TRP A 217 17.94 7.69 2.95
N ARG A 218 18.06 8.72 2.13
CA ARG A 218 19.38 9.29 1.77
C ARG A 218 20.15 9.72 3.02
N GLU A 219 19.49 10.40 3.97
CA GLU A 219 20.09 10.80 5.23
C GLU A 219 20.48 9.60 6.12
N LEU A 220 19.62 8.60 6.26
CA LEU A 220 19.93 7.40 7.04
C LEU A 220 21.18 6.67 6.49
N ARG A 221 21.34 6.63 5.17
CA ARG A 221 22.55 6.07 4.54
C ARG A 221 23.83 6.82 4.93
N THR A 222 23.79 8.13 5.11
CA THR A 222 24.95 8.89 5.60
C THR A 222 25.31 8.54 7.05
N LYS A 223 24.34 7.97 7.80
CA LYS A 223 24.54 7.46 9.17
C LYS A 223 24.86 5.96 9.21
N ASN A 224 25.29 5.39 8.08
CA ASN A 224 25.65 3.98 7.92
C ASN A 224 24.47 2.98 8.07
N VAL A 225 23.22 3.44 8.04
CA VAL A 225 22.05 2.56 7.91
C VAL A 225 22.04 2.01 6.48
N ARG A 226 21.99 0.70 6.34
CA ARG A 226 22.10 0.01 5.04
C ARG A 226 21.00 -1.01 4.85
N TYR A 227 20.67 -1.25 3.61
CA TYR A 227 19.84 -2.36 3.20
C TYR A 227 20.56 -3.15 2.07
N PRO A 228 20.60 -4.49 2.08
CA PRO A 228 20.09 -5.37 3.17
C PRO A 228 20.76 -5.09 4.53
N ILE A 229 20.00 -5.33 5.61
CA ILE A 229 20.49 -5.09 6.98
C ILE A 229 21.60 -6.12 7.28
N PRO A 230 22.83 -5.69 7.60
CA PRO A 230 23.91 -6.61 7.87
C PRO A 230 23.67 -7.37 9.18
N PHE A 231 23.83 -8.69 9.14
CA PHE A 231 23.83 -9.51 10.34
C PHE A 231 25.21 -9.46 11.02
N MET A 232 25.22 -9.17 12.33
CA MET A 232 26.45 -8.98 13.10
C MET A 232 26.91 -10.24 13.88
N GLY A 233 26.09 -11.30 13.88
CA GLY A 233 26.31 -12.48 14.71
C GLY A 233 25.65 -12.36 16.09
N ALA A 234 25.22 -13.48 16.65
CA ALA A 234 24.51 -13.53 17.92
C ALA A 234 25.45 -13.80 19.14
N ASP A 235 26.64 -14.30 18.89
CA ASP A 235 27.62 -14.79 19.89
C ASP A 235 28.87 -13.91 19.97
N MET A 236 28.92 -12.82 19.20
CA MET A 236 30.08 -11.91 19.19
C MET A 236 29.83 -10.69 20.07
N SER A 237 30.90 -10.18 20.68
CA SER A 237 30.86 -8.86 21.30
C SER A 237 30.64 -7.78 20.24
N ILE A 238 29.53 -7.06 20.33
CA ILE A 238 29.15 -6.03 19.37
C ILE A 238 29.38 -4.61 19.90
N LYS A 239 29.97 -4.47 21.11
CA LYS A 239 30.18 -3.16 21.77
C LYS A 239 30.86 -2.14 20.86
N GLU A 240 31.94 -2.54 20.17
CA GLU A 240 32.61 -1.63 19.22
C GLU A 240 31.76 -1.23 18.03
N GLY A 241 30.96 -2.16 17.52
CA GLY A 241 30.01 -1.87 16.45
C GLY A 241 28.91 -0.90 16.90
N PHE A 242 28.40 -1.09 18.12
CA PHE A 242 27.42 -0.17 18.71
C PHE A 242 28.02 1.20 18.98
N ALA A 243 29.21 1.28 19.56
CA ALA A 243 29.90 2.56 19.80
C ALA A 243 30.11 3.37 18.50
N ARG A 244 30.38 2.70 17.37
CA ARG A 244 30.45 3.38 16.07
C ARG A 244 29.11 3.85 15.54
N SER A 245 28.05 3.08 15.80
CA SER A 245 26.69 3.39 15.32
C SER A 245 25.97 4.41 16.20
N TYR A 246 26.27 4.41 17.48
CA TYR A 246 25.64 5.24 18.52
C TYR A 246 26.70 5.94 19.40
N PRO A 247 27.53 6.84 18.80
CA PRO A 247 28.69 7.42 19.52
C PRO A 247 28.30 8.34 20.69
N ASP A 248 27.04 8.78 20.70
CA ASP A 248 26.52 9.69 21.74
C ASP A 248 25.90 8.97 22.93
N GLU A 249 25.75 7.64 22.86
CA GLU A 249 25.22 6.84 23.95
C GLU A 249 26.19 6.83 25.16
N PRO A 250 25.71 7.13 26.39
CA PRO A 250 26.58 7.25 27.56
C PRO A 250 27.37 5.99 27.88
N GLU A 251 26.82 4.81 27.62
CA GLU A 251 27.47 3.52 27.89
C GLU A 251 28.61 3.18 26.93
N PHE A 252 28.81 3.96 25.87
CA PHE A 252 29.91 3.82 24.90
C PHE A 252 30.95 4.94 25.02
N LYS A 253 30.71 5.91 25.90
CA LYS A 253 31.68 6.95 26.28
C LYS A 253 32.55 6.47 27.40
#